data_f0931b3073f12c49f6efa652db73e2ea
#
_entry.id   f0931b3073f12c49f6efa652db73e2ea
#
_cell.length_a   1.000
_cell.length_b   1.000
_cell.length_c   1.000
_cell.angle_alpha   90.00
_cell.angle_beta   90.00
_cell.angle_gamma   90.00
#
_symmetry.space_group_name_H-M   'P 1'
#
loop_
_entity.id
_entity.type
_entity.pdbx_description
1 polymer ?
#
loop_
_entity_poly.entity_id
_entity_poly.type
_entity_poly.pdbx_seq_one_letter_code
_entity_poly.pdbx_strand_id
1 'polypeptide(L)'
;MAGRVQLEISGPQDAFFTDDPEYTYFVKNFQKHTNFAPFFRDLDVEGEVEFGSTVRCTIPQDQGDLIKTVSLKFELSNIQQNLINGIDGIGYIESIGHAIIEYAEILIGGKVIQHIPSDFLAIYFDNYVTHTKQENLAKLVGKPPIEASGTPVDSTSIGGYLGLATSNQKFFVDIPFYFYNNPELAIPICAIDKQEVEIVIKLRERGDCVWGYSVSQPNYIFYLADYVPTKGLIKDMKITTEMVSLDSEERAKLKSEKID
;
A
#
# COMPACT_ATOMS: atom_id res chain seq x y z
N MET A 1 43.06 24.79 -31.76
CA MET A 1 42.59 23.96 -32.91
C MET A 1 42.56 22.48 -32.64
N ALA A 2 43.33 21.94 -31.68
CA ALA A 2 43.36 20.50 -31.36
C ALA A 2 42.01 19.94 -30.87
N GLY A 3 41.29 20.67 -30.08
CA GLY A 3 39.98 20.20 -29.52
C GLY A 3 38.88 20.06 -30.58
N ARG A 4 38.93 20.81 -31.70
CA ARG A 4 37.96 20.65 -32.79
C ARG A 4 38.23 19.35 -33.58
N VAL A 5 39.49 19.01 -33.75
CA VAL A 5 39.90 17.78 -34.45
C VAL A 5 39.54 16.56 -33.61
N GLN A 6 39.66 16.65 -32.29
CA GLN A 6 39.24 15.58 -31.36
C GLN A 6 37.73 15.30 -31.38
N LEU A 7 36.91 16.30 -31.63
CA LEU A 7 35.47 16.13 -31.78
C LEU A 7 35.06 15.51 -33.12
N GLU A 8 35.92 15.60 -34.14
CA GLU A 8 35.64 15.06 -35.47
C GLU A 8 36.21 13.62 -35.67
N ILE A 9 37.10 13.16 -34.80
CA ILE A 9 37.65 11.80 -34.86
C ILE A 9 36.73 10.90 -34.05
N SER A 10 36.01 10.03 -34.72
CA SER A 10 35.25 8.93 -34.11
C SER A 10 36.02 7.62 -34.22
N GLY A 11 36.31 7.01 -33.07
CA GLY A 11 36.82 5.66 -32.99
C GLY A 11 35.72 4.60 -32.87
N PRO A 12 36.06 3.30 -32.95
CA PRO A 12 35.06 2.23 -32.76
C PRO A 12 34.33 2.29 -31.42
N GLN A 13 34.99 2.79 -30.39
CA GLN A 13 34.38 2.98 -29.07
C GLN A 13 33.44 4.21 -29.03
N ASP A 14 33.81 5.25 -29.78
CA ASP A 14 32.95 6.45 -29.87
C ASP A 14 31.68 6.15 -30.66
N ALA A 15 31.79 5.31 -31.72
CA ALA A 15 30.63 4.86 -32.47
C ALA A 15 29.65 4.08 -31.59
N PHE A 16 30.14 3.27 -30.65
CA PHE A 16 29.27 2.53 -29.71
C PHE A 16 28.44 3.46 -28.83
N PHE A 17 28.97 4.63 -28.44
CA PHE A 17 28.28 5.58 -27.56
C PHE A 17 27.53 6.69 -28.34
N THR A 18 27.89 6.95 -29.56
CA THR A 18 27.37 8.11 -30.34
C THR A 18 26.57 7.72 -31.56
N ASP A 19 26.62 6.44 -31.97
CA ASP A 19 25.84 5.94 -33.09
C ASP A 19 24.39 5.73 -32.66
N ASP A 20 23.44 6.26 -33.44
CA ASP A 20 21.99 6.25 -33.16
C ASP A 20 21.60 6.79 -31.76
N PRO A 21 21.97 8.04 -31.42
CA PRO A 21 21.80 8.57 -30.08
C PRO A 21 20.32 8.80 -29.74
N GLU A 22 19.89 8.27 -28.60
CA GLU A 22 18.56 8.55 -28.02
C GLU A 22 18.42 10.00 -27.54
N TYR A 23 19.54 10.67 -27.27
CA TYR A 23 19.58 12.03 -26.75
C TYR A 23 20.60 12.88 -27.51
N THR A 24 20.20 14.10 -27.91
CA THR A 24 21.10 15.13 -28.47
C THR A 24 21.08 16.39 -27.64
N TYR A 25 22.22 17.06 -27.49
CA TYR A 25 22.36 18.20 -26.57
C TYR A 25 21.48 19.40 -26.95
N PHE A 26 21.26 19.65 -28.24
CA PHE A 26 20.55 20.83 -28.73
C PHE A 26 19.12 20.57 -29.21
N VAL A 27 18.68 19.34 -29.20
CA VAL A 27 17.34 18.96 -29.67
C VAL A 27 16.60 18.26 -28.53
N LYS A 28 15.45 18.81 -28.16
CA LYS A 28 14.57 18.16 -27.19
C LYS A 28 13.95 16.93 -27.84
N ASN A 29 14.30 15.74 -27.36
CA ASN A 29 13.65 14.53 -27.79
C ASN A 29 12.23 14.49 -27.25
N PHE A 30 11.25 14.52 -28.14
CA PHE A 30 9.87 14.25 -27.82
C PHE A 30 9.64 12.75 -27.98
N GLN A 31 9.48 12.04 -26.86
CA GLN A 31 9.01 10.66 -26.90
C GLN A 31 7.52 10.68 -27.27
N LYS A 32 7.18 9.95 -28.31
CA LYS A 32 5.77 9.71 -28.66
C LYS A 32 5.23 8.68 -27.66
N HIS A 33 4.06 8.95 -27.10
CA HIS A 33 3.38 8.02 -26.22
C HIS A 33 1.95 7.81 -26.73
N THR A 34 1.37 6.66 -26.37
CA THR A 34 -0.04 6.37 -26.60
C THR A 34 -0.92 7.15 -25.63
N ASN A 35 -2.20 7.30 -25.96
CA ASN A 35 -3.14 7.96 -25.05
C ASN A 35 -3.51 6.99 -23.93
N PHE A 36 -3.39 7.44 -22.68
CA PHE A 36 -3.79 6.69 -21.50
C PHE A 36 -4.39 7.62 -20.45
N ALA A 37 -5.25 7.10 -19.60
CA ALA A 37 -5.87 7.84 -18.50
C ALA A 37 -5.79 7.04 -17.21
N PRO A 38 -5.00 7.47 -16.20
CA PRO A 38 -5.02 6.87 -14.88
C PRO A 38 -6.22 7.38 -14.08
N PHE A 39 -6.83 6.51 -13.28
CA PHE A 39 -7.92 6.85 -12.37
C PHE A 39 -7.90 5.92 -11.15
N PHE A 40 -8.46 6.40 -10.05
CA PHE A 40 -8.63 5.60 -8.84
C PHE A 40 -10.04 5.04 -8.74
N ARG A 41 -10.15 3.82 -8.24
CA ARG A 41 -11.42 3.17 -8.00
C ARG A 41 -11.42 2.46 -6.66
N ASP A 42 -12.50 2.69 -5.90
CA ASP A 42 -12.79 1.96 -4.67
C ASP A 42 -13.61 0.72 -5.02
N LEU A 43 -13.13 -0.44 -4.62
CA LEU A 43 -13.78 -1.74 -4.78
C LEU A 43 -14.24 -2.23 -3.40
N ASP A 44 -15.43 -2.75 -3.34
CA ASP A 44 -15.98 -3.35 -2.13
C ASP A 44 -15.31 -4.71 -1.87
N VAL A 45 -15.13 -5.04 -0.60
CA VAL A 45 -14.57 -6.31 -0.18
C VAL A 45 -15.70 -7.30 0.13
N GLU A 46 -15.45 -8.57 -0.17
CA GLU A 46 -16.31 -9.70 0.12
C GLU A 46 -15.85 -10.40 1.41
N GLY A 47 -16.79 -10.83 2.24
CA GLY A 47 -16.51 -11.50 3.51
C GLY A 47 -16.88 -10.65 4.71
N GLU A 48 -16.70 -11.21 5.91
CA GLU A 48 -16.89 -10.49 7.17
C GLU A 48 -15.68 -9.60 7.43
N VAL A 49 -15.92 -8.30 7.63
CA VAL A 49 -14.87 -7.32 7.91
C VAL A 49 -14.67 -7.23 9.42
N GLU A 50 -13.92 -8.19 9.97
CA GLU A 50 -13.61 -8.29 11.40
C GLU A 50 -12.16 -8.71 11.61
N PHE A 51 -11.62 -8.44 12.80
CA PHE A 51 -10.30 -8.94 13.17
C PHE A 51 -10.26 -10.49 13.09
N GLY A 52 -9.17 -11.03 12.57
CA GLY A 52 -9.01 -12.48 12.38
C GLY A 52 -9.71 -13.04 11.13
N SER A 53 -10.49 -12.26 10.41
CA SER A 53 -11.17 -12.70 9.19
C SER A 53 -10.28 -12.60 7.96
N THR A 54 -10.74 -13.21 6.87
CA THR A 54 -10.13 -13.07 5.54
C THR A 54 -11.13 -12.39 4.62
N VAL A 55 -10.72 -11.28 4.04
CA VAL A 55 -11.52 -10.54 3.07
C VAL A 55 -10.96 -10.74 1.67
N ARG A 56 -11.84 -10.77 0.69
CA ARG A 56 -11.52 -10.93 -0.73
C ARG A 56 -12.09 -9.77 -1.53
N CYS A 57 -11.44 -9.47 -2.63
CA CYS A 57 -11.92 -8.51 -3.59
C CYS A 57 -11.61 -9.02 -4.99
N THR A 58 -12.63 -9.28 -5.76
CA THR A 58 -12.51 -9.63 -7.18
C THR A 58 -12.45 -8.35 -7.99
N ILE A 59 -11.44 -8.22 -8.83
CA ILE A 59 -11.26 -7.04 -9.67
C ILE A 59 -12.10 -7.21 -10.95
N PRO A 60 -13.06 -6.31 -11.19
CA PRO A 60 -13.89 -6.38 -12.39
C PRO A 60 -13.09 -6.11 -13.67
N GLN A 61 -13.29 -6.94 -14.69
CA GLN A 61 -12.55 -6.86 -15.95
C GLN A 61 -12.98 -5.69 -16.85
N ASP A 62 -14.17 -5.14 -16.63
CA ASP A 62 -14.77 -4.07 -17.44
C ASP A 62 -14.45 -2.65 -16.96
N GLN A 63 -13.71 -2.51 -15.86
CA GLN A 63 -13.56 -1.24 -15.17
C GLN A 63 -12.22 -0.54 -15.40
N GLY A 64 -11.30 -1.17 -16.09
CA GLY A 64 -9.98 -0.62 -16.41
C GLY A 64 -9.20 -1.61 -17.26
N ASP A 65 -8.12 -1.16 -17.88
CA ASP A 65 -7.29 -2.01 -18.73
C ASP A 65 -6.07 -2.57 -17.99
N LEU A 66 -5.45 -1.75 -17.14
CA LEU A 66 -4.28 -2.14 -16.34
C LEU A 66 -4.51 -1.82 -14.86
N ILE A 67 -3.94 -2.63 -13.97
CA ILE A 67 -3.82 -2.33 -12.52
C ILE A 67 -2.38 -1.90 -12.24
N LYS A 68 -2.22 -0.73 -11.61
CA LYS A 68 -0.93 -0.16 -11.29
C LYS A 68 -0.62 -0.15 -9.78
N THR A 69 -1.58 0.16 -8.94
CA THR A 69 -1.42 0.14 -7.48
C THR A 69 -2.63 -0.45 -6.80
N VAL A 70 -2.40 -0.96 -5.61
CA VAL A 70 -3.44 -1.52 -4.73
C VAL A 70 -3.23 -0.96 -3.34
N SER A 71 -4.28 -0.41 -2.74
CA SER A 71 -4.26 0.14 -1.40
C SER A 71 -5.48 -0.31 -0.61
N LEU A 72 -5.32 -0.52 0.68
CA LEU A 72 -6.40 -0.84 1.60
C LEU A 72 -6.84 0.42 2.34
N LYS A 73 -8.14 0.70 2.30
CA LYS A 73 -8.78 1.81 3.02
C LYS A 73 -9.78 1.26 4.02
N PHE A 74 -9.71 1.70 5.26
CA PHE A 74 -10.64 1.28 6.30
C PHE A 74 -10.76 2.32 7.40
N GLU A 75 -11.81 2.23 8.20
CA GLU A 75 -12.03 3.06 9.37
C GLU A 75 -12.08 2.19 10.62
N LEU A 76 -11.35 2.58 11.67
CA LEU A 76 -11.44 1.97 12.99
C LEU A 76 -12.33 2.80 13.91
N SER A 77 -13.19 2.10 14.63
CA SER A 77 -14.11 2.72 15.61
C SER A 77 -13.40 3.12 16.88
N ASN A 78 -13.99 4.10 17.57
CA ASN A 78 -13.62 4.43 18.93
C ASN A 78 -13.92 3.25 19.88
N ILE A 79 -12.92 2.82 20.66
CA ILE A 79 -13.02 1.73 21.64
C ILE A 79 -12.96 2.21 23.09
N GLN A 80 -12.64 3.47 23.34
CA GLN A 80 -12.54 4.04 24.70
C GLN A 80 -13.86 4.03 25.49
N GLN A 81 -14.99 3.98 24.80
CA GLN A 81 -16.31 3.99 25.44
C GLN A 81 -16.63 2.72 26.23
N ASN A 82 -15.84 1.66 26.03
CA ASN A 82 -16.05 0.34 26.62
C ASN A 82 -15.05 0.03 27.74
N LEU A 83 -14.55 1.07 28.44
CA LEU A 83 -13.63 0.91 29.55
C LEU A 83 -14.27 0.08 30.68
N ILE A 84 -13.54 -0.95 31.12
CA ILE A 84 -13.94 -1.84 32.23
C ILE A 84 -13.26 -1.39 33.51
N ASN A 85 -13.89 -1.64 34.65
CA ASN A 85 -13.33 -1.30 35.95
C ASN A 85 -11.92 -1.86 36.13
N GLY A 86 -10.95 -0.97 36.37
CA GLY A 86 -9.52 -1.30 36.53
C GLY A 86 -8.67 -1.08 35.30
N ILE A 87 -9.25 -0.64 34.19
CA ILE A 87 -8.53 -0.27 32.97
C ILE A 87 -8.75 1.22 32.73
N ASP A 88 -7.69 1.99 32.69
CA ASP A 88 -7.71 3.44 32.57
C ASP A 88 -7.66 3.92 31.12
N GLY A 89 -7.22 3.05 30.21
CA GLY A 89 -7.22 3.37 28.79
C GLY A 89 -7.02 2.15 27.90
N ILE A 90 -7.61 2.22 26.71
CA ILE A 90 -7.50 1.22 25.64
C ILE A 90 -7.05 1.93 24.37
N GLY A 91 -6.13 1.33 23.62
CA GLY A 91 -5.63 1.88 22.38
C GLY A 91 -5.36 0.80 21.33
N TYR A 92 -5.21 1.24 20.11
CA TYR A 92 -4.65 0.42 19.04
C TYR A 92 -3.12 0.46 19.10
N ILE A 93 -2.46 -0.59 18.64
CA ILE A 93 -1.00 -0.63 18.56
C ILE A 93 -0.47 0.38 17.55
N GLU A 94 0.81 0.69 17.66
CA GLU A 94 1.53 1.55 16.72
C GLU A 94 1.47 0.97 15.29
N SER A 95 1.35 1.85 14.30
CA SER A 95 1.26 1.46 12.89
C SER A 95 0.13 0.46 12.63
N ILE A 96 -1.01 0.66 13.29
CA ILE A 96 -2.15 -0.25 13.18
C ILE A 96 -2.57 -0.52 11.73
N GLY A 97 -2.34 0.44 10.82
CA GLY A 97 -2.60 0.26 9.40
C GLY A 97 -1.82 -0.93 8.80
N HIS A 98 -0.54 -1.06 9.16
CA HIS A 98 0.25 -2.21 8.72
C HIS A 98 -0.04 -3.45 9.58
N ALA A 99 -0.16 -3.27 10.87
CA ALA A 99 -0.30 -4.37 11.81
C ALA A 99 -1.62 -5.15 11.68
N ILE A 100 -2.70 -4.49 11.26
CA ILE A 100 -4.00 -5.15 11.04
C ILE A 100 -3.96 -6.17 9.90
N ILE A 101 -3.06 -5.99 8.94
CA ILE A 101 -2.85 -6.92 7.84
C ILE A 101 -1.92 -8.03 8.33
N GLU A 102 -2.36 -9.26 8.38
CA GLU A 102 -1.49 -10.41 8.64
C GLU A 102 -0.69 -10.75 7.39
N TYR A 103 -1.38 -10.86 6.26
CA TYR A 103 -0.78 -10.94 4.93
C TYR A 103 -1.74 -10.44 3.85
N ALA A 104 -1.20 -10.07 2.72
CA ALA A 104 -1.93 -9.75 1.50
C ALA A 104 -1.44 -10.61 0.34
N GLU A 105 -2.36 -11.11 -0.46
CA GLU A 105 -2.08 -11.95 -1.61
C GLU A 105 -2.79 -11.42 -2.85
N ILE A 106 -2.13 -11.58 -3.99
CA ILE A 106 -2.76 -11.40 -5.29
C ILE A 106 -2.83 -12.74 -6.01
N LEU A 107 -4.02 -13.08 -6.48
CA LEU A 107 -4.31 -14.32 -7.17
C LEU A 107 -4.76 -14.04 -8.60
N ILE A 108 -4.36 -14.90 -9.51
CA ILE A 108 -4.86 -14.92 -10.88
C ILE A 108 -5.34 -16.34 -11.17
N GLY A 109 -6.63 -16.49 -11.51
CA GLY A 109 -7.24 -17.79 -11.75
C GLY A 109 -7.14 -18.75 -10.56
N GLY A 110 -7.23 -18.22 -9.32
CA GLY A 110 -7.13 -18.98 -8.08
C GLY A 110 -5.70 -19.37 -7.68
N LYS A 111 -4.67 -18.99 -8.47
CA LYS A 111 -3.27 -19.24 -8.14
C LYS A 111 -2.65 -18.01 -7.51
N VAL A 112 -2.02 -18.20 -6.34
CA VAL A 112 -1.27 -17.12 -5.67
C VAL A 112 -0.04 -16.76 -6.51
N ILE A 113 0.03 -15.50 -6.92
CA ILE A 113 1.15 -14.94 -7.68
C ILE A 113 2.16 -14.31 -6.74
N GLN A 114 1.68 -13.56 -5.75
CA GLN A 114 2.53 -12.95 -4.73
C GLN A 114 1.85 -12.96 -3.38
N HIS A 115 2.63 -13.21 -2.35
CA HIS A 115 2.25 -13.17 -0.94
C HIS A 115 3.12 -12.14 -0.22
N ILE A 116 2.51 -11.21 0.49
CA ILE A 116 3.16 -10.13 1.23
C ILE A 116 2.78 -10.24 2.70
N PRO A 117 3.69 -10.61 3.60
CA PRO A 117 3.44 -10.60 5.04
C PRO A 117 3.50 -9.18 5.61
N SER A 118 2.88 -8.98 6.77
CA SER A 118 2.84 -7.70 7.50
C SER A 118 4.22 -7.08 7.73
N ASP A 119 5.19 -7.90 8.10
CA ASP A 119 6.55 -7.43 8.40
C ASP A 119 7.20 -6.76 7.18
N PHE A 120 6.90 -7.26 5.99
CA PHE A 120 7.38 -6.64 4.76
C PHE A 120 6.84 -5.22 4.57
N LEU A 121 5.58 -4.95 4.93
CA LEU A 121 4.99 -3.61 4.83
C LEU A 121 5.74 -2.60 5.69
N ALA A 122 6.09 -3.00 6.92
CA ALA A 122 6.86 -2.15 7.85
C ALA A 122 8.29 -1.89 7.33
N ILE A 123 8.98 -2.94 6.88
CA ILE A 123 10.32 -2.86 6.30
C ILE A 123 10.33 -1.99 5.04
N TYR A 124 9.33 -2.17 4.17
CA TYR A 124 9.17 -1.37 2.96
C TYR A 124 8.98 0.10 3.28
N PHE A 125 8.11 0.42 4.26
CA PHE A 125 7.88 1.78 4.70
C PHE A 125 9.18 2.45 5.20
N ASP A 126 9.95 1.78 6.04
CA ASP A 126 11.14 2.37 6.64
C ASP A 126 12.30 2.50 5.65
N ASN A 127 12.44 1.59 4.68
CA ASN A 127 13.60 1.57 3.78
C ASN A 127 13.36 2.21 2.41
N TYR A 128 12.16 2.09 1.85
CA TYR A 128 11.90 2.52 0.47
C TYR A 128 11.14 3.84 0.36
N VAL A 129 10.44 4.24 1.43
CA VAL A 129 9.76 5.53 1.42
C VAL A 129 10.72 6.65 1.79
N THR A 130 10.80 7.67 0.92
CA THR A 130 11.68 8.82 1.17
C THR A 130 11.26 9.56 2.44
N HIS A 131 12.23 10.06 3.21
CA HIS A 131 12.01 10.75 4.48
C HIS A 131 10.95 11.86 4.41
N THR A 132 10.91 12.60 3.31
CA THR A 132 9.91 13.67 3.11
C THR A 132 8.47 13.17 3.00
N LYS A 133 8.27 11.92 2.60
CA LYS A 133 6.95 11.28 2.51
C LYS A 133 6.59 10.51 3.77
N GLN A 134 7.58 10.08 4.56
CA GLN A 134 7.36 9.25 5.75
C GLN A 134 6.45 9.92 6.77
N GLU A 135 6.58 11.23 7.01
CA GLU A 135 5.75 11.95 7.96
C GLU A 135 4.24 11.90 7.59
N ASN A 136 3.93 12.08 6.33
CA ASN A 136 2.53 12.03 5.87
C ASN A 136 1.99 10.60 5.84
N LEU A 137 2.79 9.64 5.39
CA LEU A 137 2.39 8.23 5.39
C LEU A 137 2.26 7.68 6.81
N ALA A 138 3.09 8.15 7.76
CA ALA A 138 2.96 7.79 9.17
C ALA A 138 1.55 8.07 9.70
N LYS A 139 0.96 9.22 9.33
CA LYS A 139 -0.42 9.57 9.71
C LYS A 139 -1.45 8.64 9.08
N LEU A 140 -1.21 8.20 7.84
CA LEU A 140 -2.12 7.29 7.11
C LEU A 140 -2.13 5.87 7.67
N VAL A 141 -1.00 5.42 8.22
CA VAL A 141 -0.87 4.08 8.80
C VAL A 141 -1.01 4.05 10.33
N GLY A 142 -1.12 5.22 10.96
CA GLY A 142 -1.25 5.32 12.42
C GLY A 142 0.08 5.17 13.18
N LYS A 143 1.20 5.57 12.56
CA LYS A 143 2.50 5.64 13.24
C LYS A 143 2.59 6.99 13.96
N PRO A 144 2.96 7.03 15.26
CA PRO A 144 3.12 8.31 15.95
C PRO A 144 4.24 9.13 15.30
N PRO A 145 4.12 10.47 15.31
CA PRO A 145 5.16 11.33 14.80
C PRO A 145 6.43 11.16 15.66
N ILE A 146 7.59 11.24 15.01
CA ILE A 146 8.89 11.26 15.66
C ILE A 146 9.31 12.72 15.81
N GLU A 147 9.66 13.15 17.03
CA GLU A 147 10.23 14.47 17.24
C GLU A 147 11.60 14.62 16.56
N ALA A 148 12.01 15.87 16.30
CA ALA A 148 13.34 16.19 15.76
C ALA A 148 14.49 15.64 16.60
N SER A 149 14.23 15.32 17.88
CA SER A 149 15.17 14.65 18.80
C SER A 149 15.35 13.15 18.52
N GLY A 150 14.58 12.57 17.60
CA GLY A 150 14.57 11.13 17.33
C GLY A 150 13.79 10.30 18.35
N THR A 151 13.15 10.95 19.32
CA THR A 151 12.25 10.27 20.26
C THR A 151 10.81 10.34 19.75
N PRO A 152 10.01 9.28 19.89
CA PRO A 152 8.58 9.36 19.60
C PRO A 152 7.95 10.46 20.46
N VAL A 153 7.10 11.27 19.88
CA VAL A 153 6.30 12.23 20.65
C VAL A 153 5.55 11.44 21.70
N ASP A 154 5.78 11.80 22.97
CA ASP A 154 5.12 11.15 24.09
C ASP A 154 5.54 9.71 24.42
N SER A 155 6.81 9.39 24.21
CA SER A 155 7.38 8.08 24.57
C SER A 155 7.27 7.74 26.07
N THR A 156 7.01 8.74 26.93
CA THR A 156 6.84 8.56 28.37
C THR A 156 5.39 8.46 28.81
N SER A 157 4.46 8.90 27.97
CA SER A 157 3.03 8.78 28.24
C SER A 157 2.43 7.74 27.29
N ILE A 158 1.95 6.68 27.86
CA ILE A 158 1.11 5.69 27.19
C ILE A 158 -0.11 6.39 26.51
N GLY A 159 -0.34 7.67 26.85
CA GLY A 159 -1.40 8.52 26.30
C GLY A 159 -1.31 8.86 24.82
N GLY A 160 -0.14 8.87 24.20
CA GLY A 160 0.01 9.17 22.76
C GLY A 160 -0.75 8.18 21.86
N TYR A 161 -0.81 6.92 22.26
CA TYR A 161 -1.57 5.88 21.55
C TYR A 161 -3.08 5.93 21.84
N LEU A 162 -3.50 6.51 22.95
CA LEU A 162 -4.91 6.62 23.30
C LEU A 162 -5.69 7.55 22.38
N GLY A 163 -5.03 8.52 21.76
CA GLY A 163 -5.65 9.40 20.77
C GLY A 163 -6.28 8.66 19.60
N LEU A 164 -5.70 7.54 19.21
CA LEU A 164 -6.22 6.71 18.12
C LEU A 164 -7.50 5.95 18.47
N ALA A 165 -7.77 5.75 19.76
CA ALA A 165 -8.93 5.00 20.22
C ALA A 165 -10.08 5.88 20.70
N THR A 166 -9.86 7.19 20.83
CA THR A 166 -10.87 8.17 21.33
C THR A 166 -11.84 8.65 20.25
N SER A 167 -11.49 8.49 18.98
CA SER A 167 -12.31 8.87 17.84
C SER A 167 -12.20 7.85 16.72
N ASN A 168 -13.19 7.82 15.84
CA ASN A 168 -13.09 7.03 14.62
C ASN A 168 -12.00 7.62 13.74
N GLN A 169 -11.13 6.75 13.22
CA GLN A 169 -10.02 7.15 12.36
C GLN A 169 -9.98 6.33 11.09
N LYS A 170 -9.65 7.00 10.00
CA LYS A 170 -9.49 6.39 8.68
C LYS A 170 -8.01 6.14 8.41
N PHE A 171 -7.74 4.96 7.90
CA PHE A 171 -6.41 4.52 7.52
C PHE A 171 -6.37 4.22 6.04
N PHE A 172 -5.20 4.45 5.46
CA PHE A 172 -4.93 4.17 4.08
C PHE A 172 -3.55 3.51 3.98
N VAL A 173 -3.50 2.28 3.49
CA VAL A 173 -2.30 1.46 3.48
C VAL A 173 -2.03 0.98 2.07
N ASP A 174 -0.91 1.40 1.51
CA ASP A 174 -0.44 0.91 0.22
C ASP A 174 0.11 -0.51 0.38
N ILE A 175 -0.26 -1.40 -0.54
CA ILE A 175 0.25 -2.76 -0.60
C ILE A 175 1.22 -2.84 -1.78
N PRO A 176 2.54 -2.91 -1.50
CA PRO A 176 3.56 -2.84 -2.54
C PRO A 176 3.73 -4.18 -3.26
N PHE A 177 2.76 -4.57 -4.06
CA PHE A 177 2.91 -5.69 -4.99
C PHE A 177 4.02 -5.41 -6.02
N TYR A 178 4.47 -6.43 -6.73
CA TYR A 178 5.62 -6.35 -7.66
C TYR A 178 5.50 -5.25 -8.71
N PHE A 179 4.29 -4.88 -9.08
CA PHE A 179 4.01 -3.81 -10.05
C PHE A 179 3.93 -2.40 -9.44
N TYR A 180 3.96 -2.26 -8.10
CA TYR A 180 3.77 -0.99 -7.42
C TYR A 180 4.82 0.07 -7.81
N ASN A 181 6.09 -0.31 -7.86
CA ASN A 181 7.19 0.57 -8.25
C ASN A 181 7.53 0.49 -9.74
N ASN A 182 7.02 -0.52 -10.43
CA ASN A 182 7.33 -0.81 -11.81
C ASN A 182 6.05 -0.76 -12.65
N PRO A 183 5.67 0.42 -13.18
CA PRO A 183 4.45 0.54 -13.99
C PRO A 183 4.43 -0.38 -15.22
N GLU A 184 5.61 -0.78 -15.70
CA GLU A 184 5.80 -1.71 -16.82
C GLU A 184 5.28 -3.11 -16.52
N LEU A 185 5.20 -3.47 -15.23
CA LEU A 185 4.68 -4.75 -14.75
C LEU A 185 3.20 -4.69 -14.34
N ALA A 186 2.50 -3.61 -14.70
CA ALA A 186 1.07 -3.47 -14.42
C ALA A 186 0.29 -4.65 -15.01
N ILE A 187 -0.69 -5.15 -14.24
CA ILE A 187 -1.46 -6.33 -14.66
C ILE A 187 -2.45 -5.94 -15.76
N PRO A 188 -2.34 -6.52 -16.96
CA PRO A 188 -3.24 -6.22 -18.08
C PRO A 188 -4.56 -6.97 -17.93
N ILE A 189 -5.51 -6.43 -17.16
CA ILE A 189 -6.82 -7.06 -16.94
C ILE A 189 -7.54 -7.26 -18.27
N CYS A 190 -7.40 -6.33 -19.20
CA CYS A 190 -8.03 -6.41 -20.50
C CYS A 190 -7.60 -7.62 -21.34
N ALA A 191 -6.42 -8.21 -21.05
CA ALA A 191 -5.89 -9.39 -21.73
C ALA A 191 -6.25 -10.71 -21.01
N ILE A 192 -6.70 -10.64 -19.76
CA ILE A 192 -7.06 -11.79 -18.93
C ILE A 192 -8.57 -12.05 -19.07
N ASP A 193 -8.98 -12.69 -20.15
CA ASP A 193 -10.41 -12.89 -20.44
C ASP A 193 -11.06 -14.05 -19.65
N LYS A 194 -10.27 -15.05 -19.21
CA LYS A 194 -10.79 -16.31 -18.68
C LYS A 194 -10.52 -16.54 -17.20
N GLN A 195 -9.74 -15.68 -16.60
CA GLN A 195 -9.30 -15.82 -15.22
C GLN A 195 -9.66 -14.56 -14.44
N GLU A 196 -10.04 -14.76 -13.20
CA GLU A 196 -10.32 -13.65 -12.30
C GLU A 196 -9.04 -13.23 -11.59
N VAL A 197 -8.88 -11.92 -11.41
CA VAL A 197 -7.83 -11.34 -10.57
C VAL A 197 -8.46 -11.03 -9.23
N GLU A 198 -7.95 -11.65 -8.19
CA GLU A 198 -8.45 -11.50 -6.84
C GLU A 198 -7.35 -10.96 -5.92
N ILE A 199 -7.74 -10.11 -4.99
CA ILE A 199 -6.91 -9.66 -3.88
C ILE A 199 -7.48 -10.28 -2.62
N VAL A 200 -6.66 -10.99 -1.87
CA VAL A 200 -7.01 -11.62 -0.60
C VAL A 200 -6.19 -10.97 0.50
N ILE A 201 -6.87 -10.50 1.55
CA ILE A 201 -6.23 -9.91 2.72
C ILE A 201 -6.69 -10.67 3.96
N LYS A 202 -5.75 -11.23 4.69
CA LYS A 202 -5.98 -11.80 6.01
C LYS A 202 -5.78 -10.72 7.05
N LEU A 203 -6.79 -10.50 7.87
CA LEU A 203 -6.72 -9.59 9.00
C LEU A 203 -6.18 -10.32 10.23
N ARG A 204 -5.33 -9.63 10.98
CA ARG A 204 -4.71 -10.13 12.20
C ARG A 204 -5.74 -10.24 13.33
N GLU A 205 -5.47 -11.14 14.27
CA GLU A 205 -6.30 -11.32 15.46
C GLU A 205 -6.36 -10.01 16.30
N ARG A 206 -7.51 -9.76 16.90
CA ARG A 206 -7.76 -8.56 17.70
C ARG A 206 -6.78 -8.42 18.86
N GLY A 207 -6.42 -9.55 19.51
CA GLY A 207 -5.51 -9.57 20.65
C GLY A 207 -4.15 -8.97 20.35
N ASP A 208 -3.71 -9.05 19.10
CA ASP A 208 -2.43 -8.50 18.64
C ASP A 208 -2.50 -7.03 18.21
N CYS A 209 -3.72 -6.48 18.08
CA CYS A 209 -3.95 -5.15 17.55
C CYS A 209 -4.43 -4.13 18.59
N VAL A 210 -4.85 -4.59 19.78
CA VAL A 210 -5.41 -3.75 20.83
C VAL A 210 -4.67 -3.98 22.14
N TRP A 211 -4.37 -2.90 22.84
CA TRP A 211 -3.71 -2.93 24.14
C TRP A 211 -4.48 -2.05 25.15
N GLY A 212 -4.27 -2.31 26.43
CA GLY A 212 -4.82 -1.50 27.51
C GLY A 212 -3.82 -1.28 28.63
N TYR A 213 -4.01 -0.25 29.41
CA TYR A 213 -3.18 0.04 30.56
C TYR A 213 -4.02 0.39 31.80
N SER A 214 -3.40 0.23 32.98
CA SER A 214 -3.94 0.67 34.25
C SER A 214 -2.96 1.58 34.95
N VAL A 215 -3.43 2.73 35.46
CA VAL A 215 -2.63 3.70 36.23
C VAL A 215 -2.23 3.12 37.58
N SER A 216 -3.02 2.23 38.14
CA SER A 216 -2.69 1.53 39.40
C SER A 216 -1.55 0.53 39.24
N GLN A 217 -1.24 0.10 38.02
CA GLN A 217 -0.13 -0.78 37.67
C GLN A 217 0.60 -0.30 36.41
N PRO A 218 1.34 0.83 36.48
CA PRO A 218 1.85 1.54 35.29
C PRO A 218 2.85 0.74 34.45
N ASN A 219 3.33 -0.42 34.94
CA ASN A 219 4.29 -1.27 34.22
C ASN A 219 3.64 -2.46 33.51
N TYR A 220 2.31 -2.60 33.56
CA TYR A 220 1.62 -3.69 32.92
C TYR A 220 0.82 -3.20 31.73
N ILE A 221 1.25 -3.58 30.55
CA ILE A 221 0.46 -3.54 29.32
C ILE A 221 -0.34 -4.83 29.27
N PHE A 222 -1.66 -4.71 29.28
CA PHE A 222 -2.54 -5.88 29.19
C PHE A 222 -2.96 -6.05 27.72
N TYR A 223 -2.84 -7.24 27.20
CA TYR A 223 -3.49 -7.63 25.95
C TYR A 223 -4.95 -7.93 26.26
N LEU A 224 -5.84 -7.04 25.85
CA LEU A 224 -7.25 -7.01 26.28
C LEU A 224 -8.19 -7.65 25.26
N ALA A 225 -7.76 -8.73 24.63
CA ALA A 225 -8.57 -9.42 23.63
C ALA A 225 -10.02 -9.72 24.13
N ASP A 226 -10.17 -10.02 25.43
CA ASP A 226 -11.45 -10.47 25.99
C ASP A 226 -12.41 -9.33 26.37
N TYR A 227 -11.92 -8.09 26.42
CA TYR A 227 -12.66 -6.94 26.97
C TYR A 227 -13.10 -5.91 25.92
N VAL A 228 -12.70 -6.07 24.68
CA VAL A 228 -13.09 -5.18 23.58
C VAL A 228 -14.13 -5.88 22.72
N PRO A 229 -15.17 -5.19 22.23
CA PRO A 229 -16.15 -5.79 21.33
C PRO A 229 -15.48 -6.54 20.18
N THR A 230 -15.98 -7.71 19.87
CA THR A 230 -15.44 -8.53 18.77
C THR A 230 -15.87 -8.00 17.41
N LYS A 231 -17.02 -7.33 17.36
CA LYS A 231 -17.72 -6.93 16.14
C LYS A 231 -17.82 -5.42 15.98
N GLY A 232 -17.79 -4.97 14.72
CA GLY A 232 -18.06 -3.57 14.38
C GLY A 232 -16.95 -2.58 14.70
N LEU A 233 -15.72 -3.06 14.93
CA LEU A 233 -14.55 -2.19 15.14
C LEU A 233 -13.99 -1.68 13.82
N ILE A 234 -14.06 -2.47 12.78
CA ILE A 234 -13.59 -2.11 11.44
C ILE A 234 -14.81 -1.73 10.61
N LYS A 235 -14.76 -0.56 10.02
CA LYS A 235 -15.83 0.00 9.20
C LYS A 235 -15.29 0.40 7.82
N ASP A 236 -16.19 0.47 6.85
CA ASP A 236 -15.94 1.02 5.51
C ASP A 236 -14.65 0.50 4.86
N MET A 237 -14.37 -0.80 5.02
CA MET A 237 -13.20 -1.39 4.40
C MET A 237 -13.40 -1.51 2.88
N LYS A 238 -12.46 -0.97 2.12
CA LYS A 238 -12.45 -1.00 0.66
C LYS A 238 -11.02 -1.19 0.15
N ILE A 239 -10.92 -1.76 -1.02
CA ILE A 239 -9.67 -1.81 -1.76
C ILE A 239 -9.70 -0.71 -2.82
N THR A 240 -8.76 0.23 -2.73
CA THR A 240 -8.59 1.29 -3.73
C THR A 240 -7.51 0.85 -4.71
N THR A 241 -7.84 0.82 -5.98
CA THR A 241 -6.90 0.48 -7.05
C THR A 241 -6.68 1.68 -7.97
N GLU A 242 -5.42 1.94 -8.34
CA GLU A 242 -5.11 2.82 -9.46
C GLU A 242 -5.15 1.97 -10.73
N MET A 243 -6.10 2.31 -11.58
CA MET A 243 -6.28 1.66 -12.87
C MET A 243 -5.90 2.61 -14.00
N VAL A 244 -5.53 2.06 -15.13
CA VAL A 244 -5.21 2.83 -16.33
C VAL A 244 -6.11 2.36 -17.46
N SER A 245 -6.78 3.32 -18.12
CA SER A 245 -7.48 3.08 -19.38
C SER A 245 -6.53 3.35 -20.53
N LEU A 246 -6.51 2.46 -21.50
CA LEU A 246 -5.67 2.52 -22.70
C LEU A 246 -6.49 2.89 -23.92
N ASP A 247 -5.80 3.36 -24.96
CA ASP A 247 -6.38 3.55 -26.28
C ASP A 247 -6.78 2.20 -26.92
N SER A 248 -7.73 2.25 -27.86
CA SER A 248 -8.26 1.08 -28.54
C SER A 248 -7.20 0.25 -29.28
N GLU A 249 -6.21 0.91 -29.88
CA GLU A 249 -5.13 0.26 -30.60
C GLU A 249 -4.21 -0.52 -29.65
N GLU A 250 -3.83 0.09 -28.55
CA GLU A 250 -2.94 -0.53 -27.55
C GLU A 250 -3.66 -1.66 -26.82
N ARG A 251 -4.93 -1.47 -26.46
CA ARG A 251 -5.79 -2.52 -25.89
C ARG A 251 -5.90 -3.73 -26.82
N ALA A 252 -6.11 -3.49 -28.13
CA ALA A 252 -6.18 -4.56 -29.12
C ALA A 252 -4.85 -5.30 -29.25
N LYS A 253 -3.73 -4.59 -29.16
CA LYS A 253 -2.40 -5.19 -29.19
C LYS A 253 -2.17 -6.11 -27.98
N LEU A 254 -2.47 -5.64 -26.76
CA LEU A 254 -2.36 -6.45 -25.54
C LEU A 254 -3.27 -7.69 -25.58
N LYS A 255 -4.49 -7.56 -26.12
CA LYS A 255 -5.39 -8.71 -26.31
C LYS A 255 -4.92 -9.71 -27.37
N SER A 256 -4.16 -9.26 -28.34
CA SER A 256 -3.62 -10.12 -29.40
C SER A 256 -2.34 -10.86 -29.00
N GLU A 257 -1.57 -10.30 -28.09
CA GLU A 257 -0.46 -10.98 -27.43
C GLU A 257 -1.10 -11.97 -26.45
N LYS A 258 -1.30 -13.21 -26.92
CA LYS A 258 -1.80 -14.28 -26.03
C LYS A 258 -0.82 -14.45 -24.89
N ILE A 259 -1.24 -13.99 -23.72
CA ILE A 259 -0.61 -14.38 -22.47
C ILE A 259 -1.17 -15.77 -22.16
N ASP A 260 -0.47 -16.80 -22.62
CA ASP A 260 -0.77 -18.20 -22.34
C ASP A 260 -0.34 -18.54 -20.90
#